data_084435d5e488ff469037185700564854
#
_entry.id   084435d5e488ff469037185700564854
#
_cell.length_a   1.000
_cell.length_b   1.000
_cell.length_c   1.000
_cell.angle_alpha   90.00
_cell.angle_beta   90.00
_cell.angle_gamma   90.00
#
_symmetry.space_group_name_H-M   'P 1'
#
loop_
_entity.id
_entity.type
_entity.pdbx_description
1 polymer ?
#
loop_
_entity_poly.entity_id
_entity_poly.type
_entity_poly.pdbx_seq_one_letter_code
_entity_poly.pdbx_strand_id
1 'polypeptide(L)'
;MGNPIAYLMLAIWPVVCLVLFRTQKVERALIWSILGGYLFLPPLTEFNLPLVPAMDKISIPNLSVLLIMLFAMRQKVNLLPDSRVARLLVFGLILCAVPTTLTNTDPIIFEILRNADPILFMVDQLPGQSVRDIGSVLIAQVLTLVPFLLARQFLSSEDGLREILLALMVGALIYSVPSLIEIRLSPQMNVWVYGFFQHSFEQMMRAGASGQLCSCRTVFGWRCLFVLACWRQPL
;
A
#
# COMPACT_ATOMS: atom_id res chain seq x y z
N MET A 1 -17.94 -1.08 4.01
CA MET A 1 -17.34 0.09 4.67
C MET A 1 -16.63 -0.37 5.93
N GLY A 2 -15.42 0.14 6.19
CA GLY A 2 -14.67 -0.21 7.39
C GLY A 2 -15.37 0.32 8.66
N ASN A 3 -15.06 -0.29 9.80
CA ASN A 3 -15.54 0.21 11.10
C ASN A 3 -14.77 1.49 11.50
N PRO A 4 -15.21 2.22 12.56
CA PRO A 4 -14.51 3.43 13.01
C PRO A 4 -13.03 3.22 13.36
N ILE A 5 -12.65 2.00 13.77
CA ILE A 5 -11.26 1.64 14.08
C ILE A 5 -10.39 1.73 12.83
N ALA A 6 -10.89 1.30 11.67
CA ALA A 6 -10.16 1.37 10.41
C ALA A 6 -9.83 2.82 10.02
N TYR A 7 -10.79 3.73 10.14
CA TYR A 7 -10.57 5.16 9.89
C TYR A 7 -9.63 5.80 10.90
N LEU A 8 -9.76 5.42 12.17
CA LEU A 8 -8.90 5.92 13.25
C LEU A 8 -7.43 5.48 13.02
N MET A 9 -7.19 4.25 12.61
CA MET A 9 -5.85 3.75 12.29
C MET A 9 -5.19 4.54 11.16
N LEU A 10 -5.96 4.86 10.09
CA LEU A 10 -5.48 5.72 9.01
C LEU A 10 -5.16 7.14 9.48
N ALA A 11 -6.04 7.73 10.32
CA ALA A 11 -5.86 9.10 10.82
C ALA A 11 -4.71 9.24 11.80
N ILE A 12 -4.41 8.22 12.62
CA ILE A 12 -3.30 8.23 13.59
C ILE A 12 -1.95 7.98 12.91
N TRP A 13 -1.91 7.32 11.75
CA TRP A 13 -0.65 6.91 11.13
C TRP A 13 0.36 8.05 10.91
N PRO A 14 0.00 9.27 10.48
CA PRO A 14 0.94 10.38 10.38
C PRO A 14 1.62 10.73 11.71
N VAL A 15 0.90 10.60 12.83
CA VAL A 15 1.45 10.84 14.17
C VAL A 15 2.46 9.73 14.53
N VAL A 16 2.13 8.47 14.23
CA VAL A 16 3.07 7.34 14.40
C VAL A 16 4.35 7.57 13.60
N CYS A 17 4.23 7.98 12.33
CA CYS A 17 5.39 8.34 11.52
C CYS A 17 6.23 9.44 12.18
N LEU A 18 5.60 10.51 12.68
CA LEU A 18 6.31 11.60 13.35
C LEU A 18 7.06 11.14 14.59
N VAL A 19 6.45 10.28 15.41
CA VAL A 19 7.09 9.67 16.58
C VAL A 19 8.27 8.81 16.17
N LEU A 20 8.14 7.98 15.13
CA LEU A 20 9.23 7.15 14.62
C LEU A 20 10.43 8.00 14.18
N PHE A 21 10.19 9.09 13.45
CA PHE A 21 11.27 9.99 12.99
C PHE A 21 11.91 10.79 14.13
N ARG A 22 11.24 10.96 15.28
CA ARG A 22 11.81 11.61 16.46
C ARG A 22 12.58 10.66 17.36
N THR A 23 12.27 9.38 17.35
CA THR A 23 12.81 8.38 18.28
C THR A 23 13.87 7.47 17.64
N GLN A 24 13.83 7.29 16.33
CA GLN A 24 14.69 6.36 15.60
C GLN A 24 15.59 7.09 14.60
N LYS A 25 16.63 6.38 14.12
CA LYS A 25 17.46 6.86 12.99
C LYS A 25 16.58 7.01 11.73
N VAL A 26 16.93 7.95 10.86
CA VAL A 26 16.15 8.29 9.67
C VAL A 26 15.88 7.06 8.79
N GLU A 27 16.90 6.21 8.58
CA GLU A 27 16.79 4.99 7.77
C GLU A 27 15.74 4.04 8.35
N ARG A 28 15.83 3.76 9.64
CA ARG A 28 14.88 2.87 10.33
C ARG A 28 13.49 3.46 10.41
N ALA A 29 13.37 4.75 10.69
CA ALA A 29 12.10 5.46 10.74
C ALA A 29 11.40 5.43 9.36
N LEU A 30 12.15 5.67 8.27
CA LEU A 30 11.66 5.60 6.90
C LEU A 30 11.09 4.22 6.58
N ILE A 31 11.87 3.17 6.87
CA ILE A 31 11.45 1.78 6.59
C ILE A 31 10.18 1.43 7.36
N TRP A 32 10.17 1.65 8.69
CA TRP A 32 9.02 1.27 9.51
C TRP A 32 7.79 2.11 9.27
N SER A 33 7.92 3.39 8.89
CA SER A 33 6.79 4.24 8.52
C SER A 33 6.07 3.71 7.28
N ILE A 34 6.81 3.23 6.28
CA ILE A 34 6.24 2.73 5.03
C ILE A 34 5.82 1.26 5.20
N LEU A 35 6.74 0.39 5.62
CA LEU A 35 6.47 -1.04 5.79
C LEU A 35 5.38 -1.29 6.83
N GLY A 36 5.43 -0.59 7.97
CA GLY A 36 4.38 -0.68 8.98
C GLY A 36 3.02 -0.23 8.46
N GLY A 37 2.96 0.84 7.65
CA GLY A 37 1.75 1.27 6.96
C GLY A 37 1.18 0.16 6.08
N TYR A 38 2.01 -0.50 5.28
CA TYR A 38 1.58 -1.63 4.46
C TYR A 38 1.08 -2.83 5.27
N LEU A 39 1.68 -3.09 6.43
CA LEU A 39 1.34 -4.24 7.27
C LEU A 39 0.08 -4.01 8.12
N PHE A 40 -0.04 -2.83 8.73
CA PHE A 40 -1.05 -2.59 9.77
C PHE A 40 -2.24 -1.75 9.34
N LEU A 41 -2.18 -1.02 8.21
CA LEU A 41 -3.32 -0.21 7.79
C LEU A 41 -4.38 -1.03 7.03
N PRO A 42 -5.66 -0.67 7.17
CA PRO A 42 -6.76 -1.35 6.51
C PRO A 42 -6.67 -1.24 4.99
N PRO A 43 -6.86 -2.33 4.24
CA PRO A 43 -6.63 -2.35 2.79
C PRO A 43 -7.71 -1.65 1.94
N LEU A 44 -8.95 -1.60 2.40
CA LEU A 44 -10.11 -1.09 1.64
C LEU A 44 -10.73 0.18 2.24
N THR A 45 -10.07 0.76 3.25
CA THR A 45 -10.54 2.00 3.86
C THR A 45 -9.75 3.17 3.30
N GLU A 46 -10.45 4.19 2.85
CA GLU A 46 -9.87 5.38 2.24
C GLU A 46 -10.67 6.62 2.62
N PHE A 47 -10.01 7.76 2.64
CA PHE A 47 -10.65 9.07 2.74
C PHE A 47 -10.72 9.67 1.33
N ASN A 48 -11.93 9.74 0.78
CA ASN A 48 -12.19 10.34 -0.52
C ASN A 48 -12.45 11.84 -0.35
N LEU A 49 -11.46 12.66 -0.67
CA LEU A 49 -11.57 14.09 -0.72
C LEU A 49 -11.69 14.56 -2.18
N PRO A 50 -12.56 15.52 -2.48
CA PRO A 50 -12.67 16.05 -3.83
C PRO A 50 -11.32 16.62 -4.30
N LEU A 51 -10.92 16.32 -5.54
CA LEU A 51 -9.68 16.78 -6.18
C LEU A 51 -8.36 16.24 -5.60
N VAL A 52 -8.40 15.45 -4.55
CA VAL A 52 -7.22 14.81 -3.95
C VAL A 52 -7.32 13.31 -4.22
N PRO A 53 -6.22 12.61 -4.51
CA PRO A 53 -6.27 11.15 -4.64
C PRO A 53 -6.79 10.52 -3.35
N ALA A 54 -7.44 9.37 -3.48
CA ALA A 54 -7.92 8.62 -2.34
C ALA A 54 -6.80 8.40 -1.32
N MET A 55 -7.02 8.87 -0.09
CA MET A 55 -6.07 8.74 1.00
C MET A 55 -6.23 7.36 1.63
N ASP A 56 -5.52 6.40 1.09
CA ASP A 56 -5.52 5.00 1.47
C ASP A 56 -4.25 4.61 2.26
N LYS A 57 -4.11 3.32 2.52
CA LYS A 57 -2.96 2.75 3.21
C LYS A 57 -1.61 2.95 2.50
N ILE A 58 -1.62 3.33 1.22
CA ILE A 58 -0.41 3.62 0.43
C ILE A 58 -0.11 5.12 0.49
N SER A 59 -1.11 5.93 0.20
CA SER A 59 -0.97 7.39 0.08
C SER A 59 -0.63 8.04 1.41
N ILE A 60 -1.28 7.63 2.52
CA ILE A 60 -1.09 8.24 3.84
C ILE A 60 0.34 8.07 4.38
N PRO A 61 0.94 6.86 4.43
CA PRO A 61 2.31 6.70 4.89
C PRO A 61 3.31 7.45 4.00
N ASN A 62 3.16 7.36 2.68
CA ASN A 62 4.08 7.98 1.73
C ASN A 62 4.05 9.50 1.83
N LEU A 63 2.86 10.08 1.89
CA LEU A 63 2.68 11.51 2.08
C LEU A 63 3.23 11.97 3.44
N SER A 64 2.92 11.23 4.51
CA SER A 64 3.39 11.55 5.86
C SER A 64 4.90 11.57 5.94
N VAL A 65 5.56 10.54 5.41
CA VAL A 65 7.02 10.46 5.38
C VAL A 65 7.61 11.62 4.58
N LEU A 66 7.07 11.92 3.39
CA LEU A 66 7.55 13.03 2.57
C LEU A 66 7.44 14.36 3.31
N LEU A 67 6.28 14.65 3.92
CA LEU A 67 6.06 15.89 4.68
C LEU A 67 6.97 15.99 5.90
N ILE A 68 7.15 14.90 6.65
CA ILE A 68 8.04 14.88 7.82
C ILE A 68 9.49 15.15 7.40
N MET A 69 9.96 14.50 6.33
CA MET A 69 11.33 14.71 5.83
C MET A 69 11.57 16.16 5.40
N LEU A 70 10.60 16.76 4.68
CA LEU A 70 10.73 18.13 4.18
C LEU A 70 10.59 19.18 5.29
N PHE A 71 9.58 19.07 6.16
CA PHE A 71 9.23 20.13 7.09
C PHE A 71 9.77 19.91 8.52
N ALA A 72 9.71 18.67 9.03
CA ALA A 72 10.14 18.39 10.41
C ALA A 72 11.64 18.16 10.50
N MET A 73 12.20 17.36 9.58
CA MET A 73 13.63 17.04 9.57
C MET A 73 14.45 18.01 8.72
N ARG A 74 13.80 18.83 7.90
CA ARG A 74 14.42 19.80 6.97
C ARG A 74 15.54 19.17 6.13
N GLN A 75 15.39 17.91 5.78
CA GLN A 75 16.38 17.21 4.96
C GLN A 75 16.29 17.69 3.50
N LYS A 76 17.43 17.80 2.86
CA LYS A 76 17.47 18.06 1.42
C LYS A 76 17.07 16.79 0.69
N VAL A 77 15.83 16.74 0.22
CA VAL A 77 15.29 15.58 -0.51
C VAL A 77 15.48 15.82 -2.01
N ASN A 78 16.40 15.06 -2.61
CA ASN A 78 16.60 15.04 -4.05
C ASN A 78 15.66 14.00 -4.68
N LEU A 79 14.44 14.43 -5.01
CA LEU A 79 13.44 13.55 -5.61
C LEU A 79 13.82 13.10 -7.03
N LEU A 80 14.70 13.82 -7.74
CA LEU A 80 15.09 13.47 -9.09
C LEU A 80 16.39 12.65 -9.11
N PRO A 81 16.47 11.59 -9.91
CA PRO A 81 17.69 10.84 -10.14
C PRO A 81 18.75 11.68 -10.84
N ASP A 82 20.04 11.40 -10.58
CA ASP A 82 21.15 12.12 -11.21
C ASP A 82 21.33 11.70 -12.67
N SER A 83 21.07 10.43 -12.98
CA SER A 83 21.12 9.89 -14.33
C SER A 83 20.01 10.47 -15.22
N ARG A 84 20.37 10.93 -16.42
CA ARG A 84 19.41 11.47 -17.40
C ARG A 84 18.38 10.40 -17.81
N VAL A 85 18.81 9.16 -18.00
CA VAL A 85 17.93 8.06 -18.37
C VAL A 85 16.93 7.74 -17.26
N ALA A 86 17.39 7.65 -16.00
CA ALA A 86 16.51 7.39 -14.86
C ALA A 86 15.50 8.55 -14.66
N ARG A 87 15.93 9.79 -14.87
CA ARG A 87 15.04 10.96 -14.83
C ARG A 87 13.96 10.89 -15.89
N LEU A 88 14.33 10.55 -17.12
CA LEU A 88 13.39 10.40 -18.23
C LEU A 88 12.38 9.29 -17.96
N LEU A 89 12.82 8.15 -17.38
CA LEU A 89 11.93 7.05 -17.00
C LEU A 89 10.96 7.46 -15.90
N VAL A 90 11.41 8.20 -14.87
CA VAL A 90 10.53 8.71 -13.80
C VAL A 90 9.49 9.67 -14.36
N PHE A 91 9.89 10.60 -15.21
CA PHE A 91 8.95 11.52 -15.87
C PHE A 91 7.99 10.77 -16.80
N GLY A 92 8.50 9.82 -17.59
CA GLY A 92 7.66 8.98 -18.45
C GLY A 92 6.61 8.21 -17.66
N LEU A 93 7.00 7.62 -16.51
CA LEU A 93 6.09 6.91 -15.63
C LEU A 93 5.01 7.81 -15.03
N ILE A 94 5.36 9.02 -14.62
CA ILE A 94 4.37 9.99 -14.10
C ILE A 94 3.45 10.47 -15.22
N LEU A 95 4.01 10.81 -16.38
CA LEU A 95 3.25 11.35 -17.50
C LEU A 95 2.35 10.31 -18.18
N CYS A 96 2.63 9.00 -18.06
CA CYS A 96 1.77 7.97 -18.62
C CYS A 96 0.37 7.93 -17.98
N ALA A 97 0.19 8.55 -16.80
CA ALA A 97 -1.12 8.74 -16.19
C ALA A 97 -2.05 9.60 -17.05
N VAL A 98 -1.52 10.58 -17.82
CA VAL A 98 -2.32 11.47 -18.66
C VAL A 98 -3.01 10.73 -19.80
N PRO A 99 -2.30 10.00 -20.68
CA PRO A 99 -2.98 9.25 -21.74
C PRO A 99 -3.91 8.16 -21.17
N THR A 100 -3.55 7.54 -20.02
CA THR A 100 -4.40 6.54 -19.39
C THR A 100 -5.76 7.13 -18.98
N THR A 101 -5.77 8.31 -18.33
CA THR A 101 -7.03 8.99 -17.98
C THR A 101 -7.83 9.44 -19.19
N LEU A 102 -7.17 9.91 -20.24
CA LEU A 102 -7.84 10.37 -21.46
C LEU A 102 -8.41 9.24 -22.31
N THR A 103 -7.88 8.04 -22.22
CA THR A 103 -8.38 6.85 -22.94
C THR A 103 -9.44 6.08 -22.17
N ASN A 104 -9.56 6.24 -20.84
CA ASN A 104 -10.50 5.52 -19.99
C ASN A 104 -11.71 6.40 -19.61
N THR A 105 -12.35 7.01 -20.62
CA THR A 105 -13.50 7.91 -20.42
C THR A 105 -14.83 7.17 -20.38
N ASP A 106 -14.88 5.94 -20.89
CA ASP A 106 -16.10 5.17 -20.96
C ASP A 106 -16.45 4.54 -19.60
N PRO A 107 -17.71 4.57 -19.16
CA PRO A 107 -18.14 3.91 -17.96
C PRO A 107 -18.09 2.39 -18.10
N ILE A 108 -17.60 1.70 -17.08
CA ILE A 108 -17.60 0.23 -17.03
C ILE A 108 -18.89 -0.21 -16.36
N ILE A 109 -19.72 -0.92 -17.12
CA ILE A 109 -20.97 -1.52 -16.62
C ILE A 109 -20.67 -2.95 -16.20
N PHE A 110 -21.04 -3.33 -14.97
CA PHE A 110 -20.86 -4.68 -14.46
C PHE A 110 -22.08 -5.14 -13.68
N GLU A 111 -22.33 -6.45 -13.72
CA GLU A 111 -23.42 -7.07 -13.00
C GLU A 111 -22.93 -7.61 -11.65
N ILE A 112 -23.62 -7.23 -10.58
CA ILE A 112 -23.39 -7.77 -9.25
C ILE A 112 -24.46 -8.82 -8.98
N LEU A 113 -24.03 -10.07 -8.77
CA LEU A 113 -24.91 -11.12 -8.30
C LEU A 113 -25.15 -10.91 -6.80
N ARG A 114 -26.37 -10.53 -6.43
CA ARG A 114 -26.75 -10.51 -5.02
C ARG A 114 -27.38 -11.86 -4.68
N ASN A 115 -26.72 -12.64 -3.84
CA ASN A 115 -27.27 -13.85 -3.26
C ASN A 115 -28.40 -13.49 -2.31
N ALA A 116 -29.57 -13.19 -2.89
CA ALA A 116 -30.83 -12.97 -2.19
C ALA A 116 -31.85 -13.96 -2.76
N ASP A 117 -32.84 -14.29 -2.00
CA ASP A 117 -33.93 -15.14 -2.48
C ASP A 117 -35.14 -14.26 -2.81
N PRO A 118 -35.51 -14.01 -4.09
CA PRO A 118 -34.92 -14.54 -5.34
C PRO A 118 -33.55 -13.92 -5.68
N ILE A 119 -32.76 -14.62 -6.51
CA ILE A 119 -31.48 -14.12 -7.03
C ILE A 119 -31.72 -12.85 -7.84
N LEU A 120 -31.16 -11.73 -7.39
CA LEU A 120 -31.30 -10.43 -8.06
C LEU A 120 -29.96 -10.07 -8.72
N PHE A 121 -30.01 -9.81 -10.01
CA PHE A 121 -28.93 -9.18 -10.76
C PHE A 121 -29.07 -7.67 -10.62
N MET A 122 -28.10 -7.02 -10.00
CA MET A 122 -28.03 -5.56 -9.96
C MET A 122 -26.95 -5.10 -10.94
N VAL A 123 -27.33 -4.22 -11.84
CA VAL A 123 -26.38 -3.55 -12.72
C VAL A 123 -25.81 -2.36 -11.96
N ASP A 124 -24.49 -2.33 -11.82
CA ASP A 124 -23.76 -1.19 -11.25
C ASP A 124 -22.77 -0.68 -12.30
N GLN A 125 -22.40 0.58 -12.19
CA GLN A 125 -21.47 1.19 -13.14
C GLN A 125 -20.37 1.96 -12.42
N LEU A 126 -19.13 1.77 -12.87
CA LEU A 126 -18.04 2.64 -12.53
C LEU A 126 -18.01 3.80 -13.54
N PRO A 127 -18.09 5.05 -13.07
CA PRO A 127 -18.00 6.20 -13.96
C PRO A 127 -16.65 6.24 -14.66
N GLY A 128 -16.64 6.63 -15.93
CA GLY A 128 -15.41 6.88 -16.67
C GLY A 128 -14.59 8.01 -16.06
N GLN A 129 -13.31 8.01 -16.33
CA GLN A 129 -12.42 9.06 -15.86
C GLN A 129 -12.64 10.36 -16.63
N SER A 130 -12.56 11.49 -15.94
CA SER A 130 -12.71 12.83 -16.51
C SER A 130 -11.36 13.56 -16.54
N VAL A 131 -11.28 14.63 -17.31
CA VAL A 131 -10.10 15.52 -17.36
C VAL A 131 -9.75 16.07 -15.96
N ARG A 132 -10.73 16.21 -15.08
CA ARG A 132 -10.52 16.66 -13.68
C ARG A 132 -9.74 15.64 -12.84
N ASP A 133 -9.83 14.36 -13.20
CA ASP A 133 -9.19 13.27 -12.46
C ASP A 133 -7.69 13.16 -12.79
N ILE A 134 -7.23 13.80 -13.90
CA ILE A 134 -5.80 13.80 -14.28
C ILE A 134 -4.94 14.28 -13.11
N GLY A 135 -5.32 15.36 -12.43
CA GLY A 135 -4.56 15.90 -11.30
C GLY A 135 -4.45 14.91 -10.15
N SER A 136 -5.57 14.27 -9.79
CA SER A 136 -5.62 13.25 -8.74
C SER A 136 -4.76 12.04 -9.08
N VAL A 137 -4.85 11.54 -10.32
CA VAL A 137 -4.05 10.39 -10.78
C VAL A 137 -2.55 10.71 -10.82
N LEU A 138 -2.17 11.91 -11.28
CA LEU A 138 -0.77 12.35 -11.26
C LEU A 138 -0.21 12.42 -9.84
N ILE A 139 -0.95 12.99 -8.90
CA ILE A 139 -0.53 13.05 -7.48
C ILE A 139 -0.40 11.64 -6.91
N ALA A 140 -1.37 10.74 -7.17
CA ALA A 140 -1.31 9.35 -6.74
C ALA A 140 -0.06 8.64 -7.28
N GLN A 141 0.28 8.86 -8.55
CA GLN A 141 1.47 8.29 -9.18
C GLN A 141 2.76 8.81 -8.54
N VAL A 142 2.83 10.11 -8.26
CA VAL A 142 3.97 10.70 -7.53
C VAL A 142 4.08 10.10 -6.13
N LEU A 143 2.99 10.01 -5.36
CA LEU A 143 2.99 9.42 -4.02
C LEU A 143 3.44 7.96 -4.02
N THR A 144 3.08 7.20 -5.04
CA THR A 144 3.53 5.80 -5.20
C THR A 144 5.04 5.70 -5.45
N LEU A 145 5.64 6.71 -6.10
CA LEU A 145 7.09 6.76 -6.36
C LEU A 145 7.91 7.26 -5.16
N VAL A 146 7.30 7.98 -4.22
CA VAL A 146 7.99 8.56 -3.05
C VAL A 146 8.88 7.54 -2.32
N PRO A 147 8.41 6.32 -1.94
CA PRO A 147 9.24 5.33 -1.25
C PRO A 147 10.51 4.98 -2.02
N PHE A 148 10.38 4.79 -3.34
CA PHE A 148 11.52 4.46 -4.19
C PHE A 148 12.54 5.61 -4.23
N LEU A 149 12.08 6.85 -4.39
CA LEU A 149 12.93 8.02 -4.49
C LEU A 149 13.66 8.31 -3.17
N LEU A 150 12.97 8.14 -2.04
CA LEU A 150 13.56 8.28 -0.70
C LEU A 150 14.52 7.14 -0.37
N ALA A 151 14.15 5.89 -0.69
CA ALA A 151 15.01 4.73 -0.46
C ALA A 151 16.34 4.86 -1.24
N ARG A 152 16.29 5.32 -2.48
CA ARG A 152 17.49 5.58 -3.28
C ARG A 152 18.45 6.56 -2.59
N GLN A 153 17.93 7.59 -1.93
CA GLN A 153 18.75 8.62 -1.30
C GLN A 153 19.26 8.23 0.08
N PHE A 154 18.40 7.62 0.91
CA PHE A 154 18.68 7.39 2.32
C PHE A 154 19.06 5.95 2.66
N LEU A 155 18.73 4.97 1.79
CA LEU A 155 18.92 3.55 2.06
C LEU A 155 19.93 2.89 1.10
N SER A 156 20.68 3.68 0.33
CA SER A 156 21.69 3.15 -0.63
C SER A 156 22.98 2.67 0.04
N SER A 157 23.19 2.96 1.33
CA SER A 157 24.35 2.50 2.10
C SER A 157 24.22 1.02 2.50
N GLU A 158 25.35 0.37 2.83
CA GLU A 158 25.35 -1.01 3.35
C GLU A 158 24.51 -1.13 4.64
N ASP A 159 24.62 -0.12 5.53
CA ASP A 159 23.82 -0.06 6.75
C ASP A 159 22.32 0.08 6.43
N GLY A 160 21.95 0.89 5.44
CA GLY A 160 20.57 1.03 4.97
C GLY A 160 20.00 -0.29 4.44
N LEU A 161 20.76 -1.02 3.62
CA LEU A 161 20.36 -2.33 3.13
C LEU A 161 20.21 -3.35 4.27
N ARG A 162 21.11 -3.35 5.24
CA ARG A 162 21.00 -4.20 6.42
C ARG A 162 19.75 -3.90 7.23
N GLU A 163 19.42 -2.62 7.44
CA GLU A 163 18.18 -2.22 8.14
C GLU A 163 16.92 -2.64 7.38
N ILE A 164 16.91 -2.58 6.04
CA ILE A 164 15.80 -3.11 5.23
C ILE A 164 15.62 -4.61 5.47
N LEU A 165 16.71 -5.40 5.37
CA LEU A 165 16.64 -6.85 5.58
C LEU A 165 16.19 -7.20 7.01
N LEU A 166 16.68 -6.50 8.02
CA LEU A 166 16.24 -6.69 9.40
C LEU A 166 14.76 -6.34 9.58
N ALA A 167 14.30 -5.23 9.00
CA ALA A 167 12.89 -4.84 9.09
C ALA A 167 11.97 -5.85 8.38
N LEU A 168 12.39 -6.37 7.24
CA LEU A 168 11.66 -7.41 6.53
C LEU A 168 11.58 -8.72 7.32
N MET A 169 12.70 -9.14 7.94
CA MET A 169 12.73 -10.33 8.82
C MET A 169 11.81 -10.15 10.03
N VAL A 170 11.93 -9.03 10.73
CA VAL A 170 11.11 -8.73 11.91
C VAL A 170 9.64 -8.61 11.52
N GLY A 171 9.33 -7.92 10.42
CA GLY A 171 7.98 -7.81 9.88
C GLY A 171 7.38 -9.18 9.55
N ALA A 172 8.15 -10.07 8.91
CA ALA A 172 7.73 -11.43 8.60
C ALA A 172 7.47 -12.26 9.88
N LEU A 173 8.33 -12.14 10.89
CA LEU A 173 8.14 -12.82 12.18
C LEU A 173 6.87 -12.33 12.90
N ILE A 174 6.67 -11.02 12.99
CA ILE A 174 5.46 -10.45 13.59
C ILE A 174 4.22 -10.94 12.84
N TYR A 175 4.27 -10.97 11.52
CA TYR A 175 3.14 -11.36 10.69
C TYR A 175 2.90 -12.87 10.63
N SER A 176 3.88 -13.69 10.97
CA SER A 176 3.72 -15.15 11.05
C SER A 176 2.70 -15.55 12.11
N VAL A 177 2.61 -14.82 13.21
CA VAL A 177 1.65 -15.13 14.30
C VAL A 177 0.20 -14.98 13.82
N PRO A 178 -0.25 -13.81 13.31
CA PRO A 178 -1.59 -13.69 12.75
C PRO A 178 -1.85 -14.66 11.59
N SER A 179 -0.86 -14.94 10.75
CA SER A 179 -1.01 -15.93 9.67
C SER A 179 -1.28 -17.35 10.18
N LEU A 180 -0.60 -17.79 11.23
CA LEU A 180 -0.84 -19.08 11.87
C LEU A 180 -2.26 -19.16 12.47
N ILE A 181 -2.73 -18.06 13.07
CA ILE A 181 -4.10 -17.96 13.57
C ILE A 181 -5.11 -18.09 12.42
N GLU A 182 -4.89 -17.41 11.32
CA GLU A 182 -5.77 -17.47 10.14
C GLU A 182 -5.80 -18.86 9.48
N ILE A 183 -4.68 -19.58 9.46
CA ILE A 183 -4.66 -20.98 8.97
C ILE A 183 -5.62 -21.86 9.80
N ARG A 184 -5.66 -21.65 11.11
CA ARG A 184 -6.44 -22.48 12.01
C ARG A 184 -7.91 -22.08 12.09
N LEU A 185 -8.20 -20.79 12.08
CA LEU A 185 -9.53 -20.22 12.35
C LEU A 185 -10.25 -19.69 11.10
N SER A 186 -9.72 -19.92 9.89
CA SER A 186 -10.17 -19.26 8.67
C SER A 186 -9.77 -17.76 8.60
N PRO A 187 -9.65 -17.15 7.42
CA PRO A 187 -9.15 -15.80 7.23
C PRO A 187 -10.19 -14.73 7.64
N GLN A 188 -10.43 -14.60 8.94
CA GLN A 188 -11.41 -13.67 9.53
C GLN A 188 -10.80 -12.50 10.31
N MET A 189 -9.47 -12.45 10.48
CA MET A 189 -8.84 -11.41 11.29
C MET A 189 -9.17 -10.01 10.80
N ASN A 190 -9.24 -9.81 9.50
CA ASN A 190 -9.60 -8.51 8.94
C ASN A 190 -11.05 -8.10 9.31
N VAL A 191 -11.96 -9.07 9.39
CA VAL A 191 -13.35 -8.83 9.84
C VAL A 191 -13.38 -8.49 11.32
N TRP A 192 -12.60 -9.18 12.16
CA TRP A 192 -12.56 -8.91 13.59
C TRP A 192 -12.00 -7.54 13.93
N VAL A 193 -10.96 -7.11 13.20
CA VAL A 193 -10.28 -5.83 13.47
C VAL A 193 -10.97 -4.67 12.75
N TYR A 194 -11.25 -4.82 11.45
CA TYR A 194 -11.70 -3.72 10.57
C TYR A 194 -13.17 -3.82 10.14
N GLY A 195 -13.84 -4.94 10.42
CA GLY A 195 -15.27 -5.10 10.20
C GLY A 195 -15.68 -5.43 8.76
N PHE A 196 -14.74 -5.79 7.88
CA PHE A 196 -15.05 -6.15 6.49
C PHE A 196 -14.16 -7.27 5.97
N PHE A 197 -14.67 -8.04 4.99
CA PHE A 197 -13.87 -9.01 4.26
C PHE A 197 -13.01 -8.32 3.20
N GLN A 198 -11.74 -8.72 3.13
CA GLN A 198 -10.79 -8.15 2.17
C GLN A 198 -11.04 -8.63 0.73
N HIS A 199 -11.50 -9.86 0.58
CA HIS A 199 -11.81 -10.50 -0.71
C HIS A 199 -13.08 -11.34 -0.58
N SER A 200 -13.70 -11.70 -1.74
CA SER A 200 -14.80 -12.65 -1.75
C SER A 200 -14.33 -14.02 -1.27
N PHE A 201 -15.18 -14.73 -0.51
CA PHE A 201 -14.86 -16.04 0.05
C PHE A 201 -14.48 -17.06 -1.04
N GLU A 202 -15.11 -17.00 -2.19
CA GLU A 202 -14.82 -17.86 -3.34
C GLU A 202 -13.39 -17.70 -3.88
N GLN A 203 -12.85 -16.47 -3.85
CA GLN A 203 -11.47 -16.21 -4.27
C GLN A 203 -10.44 -16.75 -3.25
N MET A 204 -10.87 -16.96 -2.01
CA MET A 204 -10.00 -17.48 -0.95
C MET A 204 -9.90 -19.01 -0.97
N MET A 205 -10.91 -19.68 -1.51
CA MET A 205 -10.94 -21.15 -1.59
C MET A 205 -10.23 -21.62 -2.85
N ARG A 206 -9.09 -22.26 -2.69
CA ARG A 206 -8.34 -22.90 -3.79
C ARG A 206 -8.08 -24.35 -3.44
N ALA A 207 -8.54 -25.27 -4.28
CA ALA A 207 -8.35 -26.73 -4.11
C ALA A 207 -8.80 -27.26 -2.75
N GLY A 208 -9.91 -26.72 -2.20
CA GLY A 208 -10.47 -27.15 -0.91
C GLY A 208 -9.74 -26.62 0.33
N ALA A 209 -8.72 -25.79 0.17
CA ALA A 209 -8.02 -25.14 1.26
C ALA A 209 -8.25 -23.63 1.25
N SER A 210 -8.41 -23.00 2.42
CA SER A 210 -8.46 -21.54 2.55
C SER A 210 -7.08 -20.95 2.27
N GLY A 211 -6.99 -20.07 1.26
CA GLY A 211 -5.79 -19.29 1.01
C GLY A 211 -5.57 -18.28 2.15
N GLN A 212 -4.33 -18.11 2.59
CA GLN A 212 -3.98 -17.07 3.56
C GLN A 212 -4.18 -15.68 2.97
N LEU A 213 -5.03 -14.90 3.59
CA LEU A 213 -5.30 -13.51 3.25
C LEU A 213 -5.15 -12.61 4.48
N CYS A 214 -3.99 -12.68 5.09
CA CYS A 214 -3.64 -11.68 6.07
C CYS A 214 -3.72 -10.28 5.40
N SER A 215 -4.02 -9.23 6.14
CA SER A 215 -4.22 -7.82 5.73
C SER A 215 -3.25 -7.26 4.67
N CYS A 216 -2.26 -8.03 4.27
CA CYS A 216 -1.34 -7.72 3.19
C CYS A 216 -2.01 -8.02 1.84
N ARG A 217 -2.53 -7.01 1.19
CA ARG A 217 -3.27 -7.05 -0.09
C ARG A 217 -2.48 -7.65 -1.27
N THR A 218 -1.29 -8.11 -1.12
CA THR A 218 -0.53 -8.61 -2.23
C THR A 218 0.09 -9.96 -1.93
N VAL A 219 -0.42 -10.99 -2.61
CA VAL A 219 0.32 -12.23 -2.91
C VAL A 219 1.76 -11.92 -3.38
N PHE A 220 2.01 -10.70 -3.88
CA PHE A 220 3.32 -10.18 -4.25
C PHE A 220 4.22 -9.82 -3.05
N GLY A 221 3.67 -9.28 -1.96
CA GLY A 221 4.48 -8.93 -0.77
C GLY A 221 5.10 -10.15 -0.11
N TRP A 222 4.35 -11.25 0.02
CA TRP A 222 4.86 -12.50 0.60
C TRP A 222 5.77 -13.27 -0.36
N ARG A 223 5.49 -13.28 -1.66
CA ARG A 223 6.39 -13.91 -2.63
C ARG A 223 7.73 -13.17 -2.71
N CYS A 224 7.76 -11.84 -2.62
CA CYS A 224 9.01 -11.11 -2.54
C CYS A 224 9.77 -11.37 -1.23
N LEU A 225 9.08 -11.47 -0.08
CA LEU A 225 9.72 -11.79 1.21
C LEU A 225 10.28 -13.21 1.24
N PHE A 226 9.53 -14.20 0.72
CA PHE A 226 10.00 -15.58 0.65
C PHE A 226 11.07 -15.80 -0.43
N VAL A 227 10.97 -15.14 -1.58
CA VAL A 227 11.98 -15.25 -2.65
C VAL A 227 13.29 -14.62 -2.21
N LEU A 228 13.29 -13.50 -1.50
CA LEU A 228 14.50 -12.89 -0.94
C LEU A 228 15.10 -13.73 0.20
N ALA A 229 14.28 -14.43 0.97
CA ALA A 229 14.75 -15.35 2.01
C ALA A 229 15.33 -16.66 1.43
N CYS A 230 14.77 -17.19 0.33
CA CYS A 230 15.25 -18.40 -0.35
C CYS A 230 16.50 -18.18 -1.23
N TRP A 231 16.77 -16.95 -1.66
CA TRP A 231 17.90 -16.66 -2.56
C TRP A 231 19.28 -16.67 -1.86
N ARG A 232 19.33 -16.95 -0.57
CA ARG A 232 20.57 -17.01 0.22
C ARG A 232 20.94 -18.42 0.69
N GLN A 233 20.58 -19.47 -0.04
CA GLN A 233 21.26 -20.77 0.15
C GLN A 233 22.45 -20.83 -0.83
N PRO A 234 23.69 -20.82 -0.32
CA PRO A 234 24.83 -21.18 -1.16
C PRO A 234 24.71 -22.66 -1.54
N LEU A 235 24.91 -22.92 -2.84
CA LEU A 235 25.21 -24.24 -3.36
C LEU A 235 26.45 -24.81 -2.68
#